data_8f132dd5f47f3b2baedabfb7e80b6e07
#
_entry.id   8f132dd5f47f3b2baedabfb7e80b6e07
#
_cell.length_a   1.000
_cell.length_b   1.000
_cell.length_c   1.000
_cell.angle_alpha   90.00
_cell.angle_beta   90.00
_cell.angle_gamma   90.00
#
_symmetry.space_group_name_H-M   'P 1'
#
loop_
_entity.id
_entity.type
_entity.pdbx_description
1 polymer ?
#
loop_
_entity_poly.entity_id
_entity_poly.type
_entity_poly.pdbx_seq_one_letter_code
_entity_poly.pdbx_strand_id
1 'polypeptide(L)'
;MVESSLTALNKQVKKLGNASSLHSAGRSVRKDLETAREELAEAVGCAASEIIFTATGTEANNLAIKGLFWKGAKANKKVIITSTFEHHAVMDPINWLAEHEGAQIVAI
;
A
#
# COMPACT_ATOMS: atom_id res chain seq x y z
N MET A 1 -9.08 13.54 -13.26
CA MET A 1 -9.91 12.64 -12.40
C MET A 1 -11.14 12.26 -13.18
N VAL A 2 -11.54 10.99 -13.18
CA VAL A 2 -12.73 10.52 -13.90
C VAL A 2 -13.98 11.03 -13.18
N GLU A 3 -15.04 11.43 -13.93
CA GLU A 3 -16.29 12.00 -13.40
C GLU A 3 -16.93 11.14 -12.31
N SER A 4 -16.94 9.81 -12.51
CA SER A 4 -17.45 8.86 -11.52
C SER A 4 -16.67 8.89 -10.20
N SER A 5 -15.34 9.04 -10.25
CA SER A 5 -14.49 9.13 -9.07
C SER A 5 -14.72 10.44 -8.31
N LEU A 6 -14.94 11.55 -9.02
CA LEU A 6 -15.26 12.83 -8.40
C LEU A 6 -16.62 12.78 -7.69
N THR A 7 -17.61 12.17 -8.31
CA THR A 7 -18.95 11.97 -7.71
C THR A 7 -18.87 11.11 -6.45
N ALA A 8 -18.12 10.00 -6.48
CA ALA A 8 -17.92 9.14 -5.32
C ALA A 8 -17.20 9.87 -4.19
N LEU A 9 -16.14 10.63 -4.49
CA LEU A 9 -15.42 11.45 -3.51
C LEU A 9 -16.34 12.47 -2.85
N ASN A 10 -17.11 13.24 -3.62
CA ASN A 10 -18.05 14.24 -3.10
C ASN A 10 -19.14 13.62 -2.20
N LYS A 11 -19.55 12.39 -2.46
CA LYS A 11 -20.47 11.65 -1.61
C LYS A 11 -19.82 11.24 -0.29
N GLN A 12 -18.59 10.77 -0.32
CA GLN A 12 -17.88 10.29 0.87
C GLN A 12 -17.41 11.42 1.79
N VAL A 13 -16.93 12.54 1.25
CA VAL A 13 -16.52 13.72 2.05
C VAL A 13 -17.65 14.26 2.95
N LYS A 14 -18.92 14.05 2.56
CA LYS A 14 -20.08 14.45 3.36
C LYS A 14 -20.42 13.49 4.50
N LYS A 15 -19.85 12.29 4.54
CA LYS A 15 -20.05 11.33 5.61
C LYS A 15 -19.15 11.66 6.80
N LEU A 16 -19.76 11.86 7.97
CA LEU A 16 -19.04 12.03 9.22
C LEU A 16 -18.91 10.68 9.90
N GLY A 17 -17.67 10.24 10.15
CA GLY A 17 -17.44 8.99 10.88
C GLY A 17 -15.97 8.56 10.83
N ASN A 18 -15.56 7.86 11.87
CA ASN A 18 -14.26 7.21 11.95
C ASN A 18 -14.48 5.70 11.81
N ALA A 19 -13.84 5.07 10.83
CA ALA A 19 -13.97 3.63 10.55
C ALA A 19 -13.55 2.73 11.74
N SER A 20 -12.75 3.24 12.67
CA SER A 20 -12.35 2.55 13.90
C SER A 20 -13.36 2.68 15.04
N SER A 21 -14.39 3.52 14.89
CA SER A 21 -15.40 3.77 15.93
C SER A 21 -16.47 2.66 15.94
N LEU A 22 -16.94 2.31 17.14
CA LEU A 22 -18.01 1.34 17.34
C LEU A 22 -19.42 1.92 17.12
N HIS A 23 -19.54 3.23 16.95
CA HIS A 23 -20.83 3.89 16.73
C HIS A 23 -21.36 3.65 15.30
N SER A 24 -22.66 3.87 15.09
CA SER A 24 -23.34 3.60 13.80
C SER A 24 -22.69 4.34 12.63
N ALA A 25 -22.31 5.60 12.80
CA ALA A 25 -21.61 6.38 11.78
C ALA A 25 -20.25 5.77 11.42
N GLY A 26 -19.48 5.34 12.41
CA GLY A 26 -18.19 4.65 12.18
C GLY A 26 -18.35 3.31 11.48
N ARG A 27 -19.35 2.52 11.86
CA ARG A 27 -19.66 1.25 11.19
C ARG A 27 -20.04 1.43 9.72
N SER A 28 -20.78 2.51 9.40
CA SER A 28 -21.14 2.84 8.01
C SER A 28 -19.89 3.15 7.18
N VAL A 29 -18.96 3.98 7.69
CA VAL A 29 -17.72 4.31 7.00
C VAL A 29 -16.82 3.08 6.84
N ARG A 30 -16.75 2.23 7.88
CA ARG A 30 -16.00 0.97 7.80
C ARG A 30 -16.56 0.04 6.74
N LYS A 31 -17.89 -0.07 6.64
CA LYS A 31 -18.54 -0.87 5.59
C LYS A 31 -18.16 -0.38 4.20
N ASP A 32 -18.18 0.93 3.95
CA ASP A 32 -17.78 1.49 2.66
C ASP A 32 -16.32 1.18 2.33
N LEU A 33 -15.42 1.24 3.33
CA LEU A 33 -13.99 0.90 3.16
C LEU A 33 -13.81 -0.58 2.79
N GLU A 34 -14.50 -1.49 3.50
CA GLU A 34 -14.38 -2.92 3.19
C GLU A 34 -15.01 -3.26 1.84
N THR A 35 -16.14 -2.65 1.47
CA THR A 35 -16.73 -2.82 0.12
C THR A 35 -15.76 -2.37 -0.96
N ALA A 36 -15.11 -1.20 -0.81
CA ALA A 36 -14.12 -0.74 -1.77
C ALA A 36 -12.90 -1.69 -1.86
N ARG A 37 -12.51 -2.30 -0.73
CA ARG A 37 -11.44 -3.30 -0.69
C ARG A 37 -11.81 -4.57 -1.46
N GLU A 38 -13.04 -5.06 -1.27
CA GLU A 38 -13.57 -6.23 -1.96
C GLU A 38 -13.68 -6.00 -3.47
N GLU A 39 -14.23 -4.86 -3.89
CA GLU A 39 -14.34 -4.47 -5.30
C GLU A 39 -12.96 -4.37 -5.97
N LEU A 40 -11.97 -3.78 -5.29
CA LEU A 40 -10.61 -3.71 -5.81
C LEU A 40 -9.96 -5.08 -5.90
N ALA A 41 -10.13 -5.93 -4.90
CA ALA A 41 -9.60 -7.29 -4.87
C ALA A 41 -10.17 -8.14 -6.02
N GLU A 42 -11.48 -8.03 -6.28
CA GLU A 42 -12.14 -8.66 -7.41
C GLU A 42 -11.55 -8.18 -8.74
N ALA A 43 -11.39 -6.86 -8.90
CA ALA A 43 -10.87 -6.26 -10.13
C ALA A 43 -9.43 -6.69 -10.46
N VAL A 44 -8.58 -6.93 -9.45
CA VAL A 44 -7.18 -7.37 -9.63
C VAL A 44 -7.00 -8.88 -9.47
N GLY A 45 -8.03 -9.62 -9.11
CA GLY A 45 -8.01 -11.10 -9.01
C GLY A 45 -7.28 -11.62 -7.78
N CYS A 46 -7.40 -10.95 -6.62
CA CYS A 46 -6.78 -11.38 -5.36
C CYS A 46 -7.79 -11.44 -4.21
N ALA A 47 -7.35 -11.88 -3.03
CA ALA A 47 -8.19 -11.84 -1.83
C ALA A 47 -8.24 -10.42 -1.23
N ALA A 48 -9.38 -10.03 -0.64
CA ALA A 48 -9.52 -8.73 0.01
C ALA A 48 -8.49 -8.49 1.12
N SER A 49 -8.04 -9.54 1.80
CA SER A 49 -6.96 -9.46 2.82
C SER A 49 -5.58 -9.12 2.24
N GLU A 50 -5.39 -9.21 0.92
CA GLU A 50 -4.14 -8.86 0.23
C GLU A 50 -4.11 -7.38 -0.20
N ILE A 51 -5.24 -6.67 -0.09
CA ILE A 51 -5.32 -5.25 -0.41
C ILE A 51 -5.00 -4.42 0.83
N ILE A 52 -4.01 -3.56 0.73
CA ILE A 52 -3.61 -2.61 1.78
C ILE A 52 -3.74 -1.20 1.24
N PHE A 53 -4.64 -0.40 1.81
CA PHE A 53 -4.73 1.01 1.51
C PHE A 53 -3.65 1.79 2.25
N THR A 54 -2.97 2.67 1.54
CA THR A 54 -1.94 3.57 2.06
C THR A 54 -2.30 5.03 1.73
N ALA A 55 -1.75 5.97 2.48
CA ALA A 55 -2.01 7.39 2.23
C ALA A 55 -1.30 7.92 0.98
N THR A 56 -0.18 7.32 0.59
CA THR A 56 0.64 7.74 -0.55
C THR A 56 1.31 6.56 -1.25
N GLY A 57 1.72 6.76 -2.52
CA GLY A 57 2.53 5.78 -3.24
C GLY A 57 3.91 5.56 -2.59
N THR A 58 4.47 6.57 -1.93
CA THR A 58 5.72 6.44 -1.17
C THR A 58 5.56 5.47 -0.01
N GLU A 59 4.47 5.57 0.73
CA GLU A 59 4.15 4.62 1.81
C GLU A 59 3.95 3.21 1.26
N ALA A 60 3.23 3.06 0.16
CA ALA A 60 3.01 1.77 -0.50
C ALA A 60 4.33 1.12 -0.92
N ASN A 61 5.23 1.87 -1.56
CA ASN A 61 6.54 1.38 -1.97
C ASN A 61 7.41 0.99 -0.76
N ASN A 62 7.44 1.81 0.29
CA ASN A 62 8.16 1.49 1.52
C ASN A 62 7.68 0.19 2.16
N LEU A 63 6.35 0.05 2.29
CA LEU A 63 5.72 -1.14 2.86
C LEU A 63 6.05 -2.39 2.04
N ALA A 64 5.91 -2.32 0.72
CA ALA A 64 6.17 -3.44 -0.18
C ALA A 64 7.65 -3.84 -0.16
N ILE A 65 8.57 -2.90 -0.36
CA ILE A 65 10.00 -3.17 -0.48
C ILE A 65 10.56 -3.72 0.83
N LYS A 66 10.31 -3.03 1.95
CA LYS A 66 10.82 -3.48 3.25
C LYS A 66 10.15 -4.77 3.72
N GLY A 67 8.85 -4.90 3.54
CA GLY A 67 8.10 -6.10 3.91
C GLY A 67 8.57 -7.34 3.16
N LEU A 68 8.76 -7.23 1.84
CA LEU A 68 9.28 -8.34 1.03
C LEU A 68 10.74 -8.67 1.35
N PHE A 69 11.57 -7.65 1.59
CA PHE A 69 12.96 -7.86 2.01
C PHE A 69 13.03 -8.61 3.34
N TRP A 70 12.33 -8.18 4.37
CA TRP A 70 12.36 -8.85 5.68
C TRP A 70 11.79 -10.28 5.63
N LYS A 71 10.77 -10.51 4.81
CA LYS A 71 10.28 -11.86 4.55
C LYS A 71 11.35 -12.72 3.86
N GLY A 72 12.02 -12.19 2.85
CA GLY A 72 13.06 -12.86 2.08
C GLY A 72 14.33 -13.08 2.91
N ALA A 73 14.72 -12.15 3.76
CA ALA A 73 15.91 -12.24 4.61
C ALA A 73 15.85 -13.44 5.58
N LYS A 74 14.66 -13.84 6.04
CA LYS A 74 14.47 -15.06 6.83
C LYS A 74 14.86 -16.34 6.08
N ALA A 75 14.81 -16.30 4.74
CA ALA A 75 15.24 -17.38 3.85
C ALA A 75 16.61 -17.09 3.20
N ASN A 76 17.42 -16.21 3.82
CA ASN A 76 18.73 -15.76 3.32
C ASN A 76 18.71 -15.09 1.92
N LYS A 77 17.58 -14.54 1.52
CA LYS A 77 17.41 -13.79 0.25
C LYS A 77 17.59 -12.31 0.56
N LYS A 78 18.78 -11.76 0.32
CA LYS A 78 19.14 -10.37 0.63
C LYS A 78 19.50 -9.54 -0.60
N VAL A 79 19.29 -10.06 -1.81
CA VAL A 79 19.56 -9.34 -3.06
C VAL A 79 18.30 -8.63 -3.52
N ILE A 80 18.44 -7.34 -3.82
CA ILE A 80 17.42 -6.50 -4.46
C ILE A 80 17.93 -6.11 -5.84
N ILE A 81 17.18 -6.48 -6.87
CA ILE A 81 17.43 -6.04 -8.25
C ILE A 81 16.53 -4.83 -8.52
N THR A 82 17.11 -3.75 -9.00
CA THR A 82 16.41 -2.49 -9.27
C THR A 82 16.94 -1.83 -10.53
N SER A 83 16.22 -0.82 -11.05
CA SER A 83 16.67 0.04 -12.14
C SER A 83 17.38 1.28 -11.59
N THR A 84 18.31 1.85 -12.37
CA THR A 84 18.94 3.15 -12.06
C THR A 84 18.02 4.34 -12.27
N PHE A 85 16.86 4.14 -12.88
CA PHE A 85 15.88 5.18 -13.21
C PHE A 85 14.67 5.22 -12.26
N GLU A 86 14.75 4.51 -11.14
CA GLU A 86 13.66 4.46 -10.18
C GLU A 86 13.41 5.80 -9.47
N HIS A 87 12.15 6.02 -9.12
CA HIS A 87 11.76 7.17 -8.31
C HIS A 87 12.34 7.05 -6.87
N HIS A 88 12.61 8.17 -6.21
CA HIS A 88 13.10 8.21 -4.82
C HIS A 88 12.27 7.37 -3.84
N ALA A 89 10.94 7.31 -4.03
CA ALA A 89 10.07 6.46 -3.22
C ALA A 89 10.43 4.95 -3.28
N VAL A 90 11.18 4.52 -4.29
CA VAL A 90 11.71 3.16 -4.46
C VAL A 90 13.16 3.09 -4.01
N MET A 91 14.00 4.06 -4.44
CA MET A 91 15.43 4.02 -4.14
C MET A 91 15.76 4.26 -2.67
N ASP A 92 15.06 5.18 -1.99
CA ASP A 92 15.36 5.51 -0.59
C ASP A 92 15.17 4.31 0.35
N PRO A 93 14.04 3.55 0.31
CA PRO A 93 13.92 2.34 1.11
C PRO A 93 14.93 1.24 0.75
N ILE A 94 15.34 1.11 -0.53
CA ILE A 94 16.36 0.15 -0.95
C ILE A 94 17.72 0.52 -0.37
N ASN A 95 18.13 1.78 -0.47
CA ASN A 95 19.38 2.28 0.09
C ASN A 95 19.42 2.11 1.61
N TRP A 96 18.32 2.44 2.27
CA TRP A 96 18.18 2.23 3.71
C TRP A 96 18.38 0.77 4.11
N LEU A 97 17.81 -0.18 3.36
CA LEU A 97 17.97 -1.61 3.60
C LEU A 97 19.43 -2.07 3.37
N ALA A 98 20.14 -1.48 2.41
CA ALA A 98 21.55 -1.77 2.19
C ALA A 98 22.41 -1.28 3.36
N GLU A 99 22.18 -0.08 3.83
CA GLU A 99 22.94 0.55 4.93
C GLU A 99 22.70 -0.12 6.29
N HIS A 100 21.47 -0.55 6.57
CA HIS A 100 21.08 -0.97 7.92
C HIS A 100 20.80 -2.47 8.06
N GLU A 101 20.43 -3.16 6.97
CA GLU A 101 19.98 -4.57 7.01
C GLU A 101 20.84 -5.50 6.15
N GLY A 102 21.87 -4.96 5.51
CA GLY A 102 22.80 -5.72 4.69
C GLY A 102 22.21 -6.23 3.38
N ALA A 103 21.25 -5.48 2.79
CA ALA A 103 20.77 -5.78 1.45
C ALA A 103 21.87 -5.54 0.41
N GLN A 104 21.96 -6.43 -0.58
CA GLN A 104 22.85 -6.29 -1.73
C GLN A 104 22.03 -5.71 -2.89
N ILE A 105 22.45 -4.57 -3.42
CA ILE A 105 21.76 -3.91 -4.53
C ILE A 105 22.43 -4.28 -5.84
N VAL A 106 21.64 -4.74 -6.80
CA VAL A 106 22.04 -4.95 -8.19
C VAL A 106 21.21 -4.01 -9.06
N ALA A 107 21.85 -2.99 -9.58
CA ALA A 107 21.22 -2.02 -10.48
C ALA A 107 21.41 -2.43 -11.95
N ILE A 108 20.35 -2.36 -12.76
CA ILE A 108 20.33 -2.66 -14.18
C ILE A 108 19.82 -1.45 -14.99
#